data_d0b3cfd06de67792a935e3a214511c87
#
_entry.id   d0b3cfd06de67792a935e3a214511c87
#
_cell.length_a   1.000
_cell.length_b   1.000
_cell.length_c   1.000
_cell.angle_alpha   90.00
_cell.angle_beta   90.00
_cell.angle_gamma   90.00
#
_symmetry.space_group_name_H-M   'P 1'
#
loop_
_entity.id
_entity.type
_entity.pdbx_description
1 polymer ?
#
loop_
_entity_poly.entity_id
_entity_poly.type
_entity_poly.pdbx_seq_one_letter_code
_entity_poly.pdbx_strand_id
1 'polypeptide(L)'
;MSYKIDFEKIESITEVIFSKPIISLTIILLLGFLLRVFFTPFDLQSRSNDAFVFLLYALEFQNSLDYIGGQYFMWSGLLAIFFIPFHFDNYDGYFTVLEIVSISISTLSGIVLYFIAKKIIHKKFALLATAFFVLEPNIIENSIFGVTEPLFILIGLCSF
;
A
#
# COMPACT_ATOMS: atom_id res chain seq x y z
N MET A 1 -5.69 -28.20 -30.61
CA MET A 1 -6.58 -28.36 -29.44
C MET A 1 -7.25 -27.02 -29.21
N SER A 2 -8.53 -26.86 -29.65
CA SER A 2 -9.26 -25.57 -29.51
C SER A 2 -9.88 -25.53 -28.11
N TYR A 3 -9.38 -24.67 -27.22
CA TYR A 3 -10.04 -24.39 -25.95
C TYR A 3 -11.31 -23.59 -26.23
N LYS A 4 -12.47 -24.25 -26.19
CA LYS A 4 -13.76 -23.53 -26.10
C LYS A 4 -13.85 -22.89 -24.73
N ILE A 5 -13.71 -21.58 -24.67
CA ILE A 5 -13.98 -20.79 -23.45
C ILE A 5 -15.48 -20.91 -23.18
N ASP A 6 -15.83 -21.46 -22.03
CA ASP A 6 -17.22 -21.60 -21.60
C ASP A 6 -17.71 -20.24 -21.03
N PHE A 7 -18.33 -19.45 -21.89
CA PHE A 7 -18.81 -18.12 -21.56
C PHE A 7 -19.89 -18.12 -20.46
N GLU A 8 -20.75 -19.13 -20.41
CA GLU A 8 -21.80 -19.24 -19.36
C GLU A 8 -21.15 -19.40 -17.96
N LYS A 9 -20.07 -20.17 -17.89
CA LYS A 9 -19.33 -20.37 -16.64
C LYS A 9 -18.62 -19.09 -16.19
N ILE A 10 -18.07 -18.31 -17.11
CA ILE A 10 -17.46 -17.00 -16.82
C ILE A 10 -18.52 -16.02 -16.33
N GLU A 11 -19.67 -15.96 -16.97
CA GLU A 11 -20.78 -15.09 -16.57
C GLU A 11 -21.30 -15.43 -15.17
N SER A 12 -21.49 -16.71 -14.86
CA SER A 12 -21.90 -17.15 -13.52
C SER A 12 -20.88 -16.78 -12.44
N ILE A 13 -19.57 -16.92 -12.69
CA ILE A 13 -18.51 -16.56 -11.76
C ILE A 13 -18.47 -15.04 -11.55
N THR A 14 -18.59 -14.26 -12.62
CA THR A 14 -18.63 -12.80 -12.53
C THR A 14 -19.85 -12.30 -11.77
N GLU A 15 -21.03 -12.89 -11.97
CA GLU A 15 -22.22 -12.54 -11.20
C GLU A 15 -22.03 -12.82 -9.70
N VAL A 16 -21.46 -13.96 -9.33
CA VAL A 16 -21.17 -14.31 -7.92
C VAL A 16 -20.20 -13.32 -7.30
N ILE A 17 -19.12 -12.98 -7.99
CA ILE A 17 -18.12 -12.00 -7.52
C ILE A 17 -18.77 -10.63 -7.30
N PHE A 18 -19.58 -10.15 -8.25
CA PHE A 18 -20.19 -8.83 -8.16
C PHE A 18 -21.44 -8.76 -7.27
N SER A 19 -21.99 -9.89 -6.86
CA SER A 19 -23.14 -9.94 -5.93
C SER A 19 -22.75 -9.53 -4.50
N LYS A 20 -21.51 -9.79 -4.09
CA LYS A 20 -20.98 -9.51 -2.75
C LYS A 20 -19.79 -8.55 -2.81
N PRO A 21 -20.00 -7.26 -3.04
CA PRO A 21 -18.92 -6.31 -3.33
C PRO A 21 -17.90 -6.16 -2.20
N ILE A 22 -18.30 -6.35 -0.95
CA ILE A 22 -17.38 -6.30 0.20
C ILE A 22 -16.41 -7.47 0.17
N ILE A 23 -16.91 -8.68 -0.12
CA ILE A 23 -16.06 -9.87 -0.21
C ILE A 23 -15.07 -9.73 -1.36
N SER A 24 -15.54 -9.26 -2.53
CA SER A 24 -14.69 -9.02 -3.69
C SER A 24 -13.62 -7.97 -3.41
N LEU A 25 -13.98 -6.88 -2.73
CA LEU A 25 -13.02 -5.87 -2.29
C LEU A 25 -11.96 -6.47 -1.37
N THR A 26 -12.38 -7.26 -0.37
CA THR A 26 -11.44 -7.91 0.55
C THR A 26 -10.48 -8.84 -0.18
N ILE A 27 -10.95 -9.62 -1.16
CA ILE A 27 -10.10 -10.50 -1.96
C ILE A 27 -9.09 -9.69 -2.78
N ILE A 28 -9.52 -8.60 -3.44
CA ILE A 28 -8.65 -7.72 -4.22
C ILE A 28 -7.55 -7.11 -3.33
N LEU A 29 -7.93 -6.59 -2.16
CA LEU A 29 -6.98 -5.98 -1.22
C LEU A 29 -6.01 -7.01 -0.64
N LEU A 30 -6.51 -8.19 -0.28
CA LEU A 30 -5.68 -9.28 0.23
C LEU A 30 -4.67 -9.74 -0.83
N LEU A 31 -5.12 -9.94 -2.07
CA LEU A 31 -4.23 -10.30 -3.17
C LEU A 31 -3.17 -9.22 -3.40
N GLY A 32 -3.57 -7.95 -3.43
CA GLY A 32 -2.64 -6.83 -3.60
C GLY A 32 -1.63 -6.72 -2.45
N PHE A 33 -2.07 -6.97 -1.21
CA PHE A 33 -1.18 -7.01 -0.05
C PHE A 33 -0.19 -8.18 -0.13
N LEU A 34 -0.67 -9.38 -0.42
CA LEU A 34 0.18 -10.58 -0.56
C LEU A 34 1.21 -10.43 -1.68
N LEU A 35 0.82 -9.85 -2.82
CA LEU A 35 1.77 -9.57 -3.91
C LEU A 35 2.88 -8.62 -3.45
N ARG A 36 2.55 -7.55 -2.71
CA ARG A 36 3.55 -6.62 -2.17
C ARG A 36 4.51 -7.31 -1.21
N VAL A 37 3.98 -8.06 -0.26
CA VAL A 37 4.80 -8.82 0.70
C VAL A 37 5.70 -9.85 -0.02
N PHE A 38 5.16 -10.54 -1.03
CA PHE A 38 5.92 -11.54 -1.79
C PHE A 38 7.07 -10.93 -2.60
N PHE A 39 6.85 -9.74 -3.19
CA PHE A 39 7.86 -9.06 -3.99
C PHE A 39 8.76 -8.12 -3.18
N THR A 40 8.51 -7.92 -1.88
CA THR A 40 9.39 -7.10 -1.04
C THR A 40 10.70 -7.84 -0.79
N PRO A 41 11.82 -7.28 -1.23
CA PRO A 41 13.13 -7.81 -0.86
C PRO A 41 13.46 -7.34 0.56
N PHE A 42 13.22 -8.17 1.56
CA PHE A 42 13.55 -7.86 2.97
C PHE A 42 15.07 -7.91 3.25
N ASP A 43 15.90 -7.72 2.24
CA ASP A 43 17.35 -7.64 2.36
C ASP A 43 17.87 -6.21 2.11
N LEU A 44 19.03 -5.88 2.70
CA LEU A 44 19.63 -4.55 2.62
C LEU A 44 20.05 -4.10 1.21
N GLN A 45 20.21 -5.02 0.27
CA GLN A 45 20.88 -4.73 -1.01
C GLN A 45 19.99 -4.00 -2.03
N SER A 46 18.67 -4.04 -1.86
CA SER A 46 17.72 -3.48 -2.83
C SER A 46 16.97 -2.25 -2.31
N ARG A 47 17.33 -1.74 -1.14
CA ARG A 47 16.64 -0.61 -0.50
C ARG A 47 16.98 0.72 -1.17
N SER A 48 15.96 1.55 -1.35
CA SER A 48 16.09 2.90 -1.88
C SER A 48 16.93 3.79 -0.94
N ASN A 49 17.80 4.63 -1.52
CA ASN A 49 18.53 5.66 -0.76
C ASN A 49 17.57 6.59 -0.01
N ASP A 50 16.41 6.90 -0.61
CA ASP A 50 15.40 7.76 0.01
C ASP A 50 14.78 7.11 1.24
N ALA A 51 14.49 5.81 1.18
CA ALA A 51 14.00 5.07 2.34
C ALA A 51 14.98 5.09 3.52
N PHE A 52 16.29 5.03 3.23
CA PHE A 52 17.32 5.15 4.26
C PHE A 52 17.31 6.54 4.90
N VAL A 53 17.18 7.59 4.11
CA VAL A 53 17.09 8.98 4.60
C VAL A 53 15.85 9.14 5.48
N PHE A 54 14.68 8.62 5.07
CA PHE A 54 13.46 8.69 5.86
C PHE A 54 13.56 7.94 7.18
N LEU A 55 14.23 6.79 7.17
CA LEU A 55 14.49 6.02 8.39
C LEU A 55 15.37 6.79 9.36
N LEU A 56 16.48 7.38 8.87
CA LEU A 56 17.38 8.18 9.72
C LEU A 56 16.64 9.36 10.35
N TYR A 57 15.86 10.11 9.58
CA TYR A 57 15.04 11.21 10.11
C TYR A 57 13.99 10.74 11.11
N ALA A 58 13.40 9.57 10.92
CA ALA A 58 12.43 9.01 11.86
C ALA A 58 13.09 8.65 13.20
N LEU A 59 14.28 8.07 13.17
CA LEU A 59 15.06 7.75 14.38
C LEU A 59 15.57 9.02 15.09
N GLU A 60 16.02 10.00 14.34
CA GLU A 60 16.44 11.29 14.88
C GLU A 60 15.26 12.02 15.54
N PHE A 61 14.08 12.00 14.91
CA PHE A 61 12.86 12.57 15.47
C PHE A 61 12.43 11.91 16.78
N GLN A 62 12.70 10.62 16.98
CA GLN A 62 12.47 9.95 18.27
C GLN A 62 13.40 10.43 19.37
N ASN A 63 14.65 10.77 19.02
CA ASN A 63 15.68 11.13 19.98
C ASN A 63 15.70 12.62 20.34
N SER A 64 15.31 13.48 19.39
CA SER A 64 15.26 14.93 19.58
C SER A 64 14.06 15.52 18.82
N LEU A 65 13.05 15.97 19.57
CA LEU A 65 11.90 16.68 19.00
C LEU A 65 12.28 18.01 18.32
N ASP A 66 13.54 18.44 18.42
CA ASP A 66 14.04 19.72 17.91
C ASP A 66 14.35 19.70 16.40
N TYR A 67 14.43 18.53 15.79
CA TYR A 67 14.70 18.43 14.35
C TYR A 67 13.43 18.53 13.51
N ILE A 68 12.84 19.70 13.47
CA ILE A 68 11.68 20.04 12.60
C ILE A 68 12.15 20.66 11.27
N GLY A 69 13.32 20.32 10.81
CA GLY A 69 13.90 20.93 9.61
C GLY A 69 13.96 20.00 8.43
N GLY A 70 12.88 19.81 7.65
CA GLY A 70 13.04 19.06 6.43
C GLY A 70 11.78 18.84 5.62
N GLN A 71 11.97 18.70 4.33
CA GLN A 71 10.96 18.40 3.30
C GLN A 71 10.21 17.08 3.56
N TYR A 72 10.67 16.25 4.50
CA TYR A 72 10.21 14.87 4.72
C TYR A 72 9.51 14.66 6.07
N PHE A 73 9.17 15.76 6.76
CA PHE A 73 8.60 15.73 8.11
C PHE A 73 7.40 14.80 8.26
N MET A 74 6.47 14.81 7.30
CA MET A 74 5.22 14.07 7.43
C MET A 74 5.45 12.55 7.41
N TRP A 75 6.26 12.04 6.48
CA TRP A 75 6.54 10.60 6.38
C TRP A 75 7.43 10.12 7.51
N SER A 76 8.55 10.79 7.77
CA SER A 76 9.47 10.42 8.85
C SER A 76 8.84 10.58 10.22
N GLY A 77 7.99 11.59 10.44
CA GLY A 77 7.23 11.76 11.68
C GLY A 77 6.22 10.65 11.91
N LEU A 78 5.52 10.21 10.86
CA LEU A 78 4.63 9.04 10.94
C LEU A 78 5.41 7.77 11.27
N LEU A 79 6.54 7.53 10.61
CA LEU A 79 7.40 6.38 10.88
C LEU A 79 7.94 6.39 12.31
N ALA A 80 8.33 7.56 12.84
CA ALA A 80 8.79 7.70 14.21
C ALA A 80 7.75 7.19 15.21
N ILE A 81 6.47 7.46 14.99
CA ILE A 81 5.37 6.95 15.82
C ILE A 81 5.31 5.41 15.75
N PHE A 82 5.43 4.84 14.56
CA PHE A 82 5.42 3.38 14.39
C PHE A 82 6.66 2.70 14.97
N PHE A 83 7.78 3.39 15.09
CA PHE A 83 9.00 2.85 15.67
C PHE A 83 9.01 2.84 17.21
N ILE A 84 8.12 3.62 17.88
CA ILE A 84 8.08 3.71 19.35
C ILE A 84 8.09 2.35 20.07
N PRO A 85 7.28 1.34 19.66
CA PRO A 85 7.24 0.06 20.36
C PRO A 85 8.43 -0.86 20.07
N PHE A 86 9.32 -0.49 19.13
CA PHE A 86 10.42 -1.33 18.69
C PHE A 86 11.77 -0.76 19.08
N HIS A 87 12.67 -1.66 19.53
CA HIS A 87 14.06 -1.35 19.80
C HIS A 87 14.90 -2.42 19.11
N PHE A 88 15.44 -2.09 17.95
CA PHE A 88 16.29 -3.00 17.18
C PHE A 88 17.76 -2.58 17.32
N ASP A 89 18.64 -3.56 17.44
CA ASP A 89 20.10 -3.33 17.51
C ASP A 89 20.70 -2.95 16.15
N ASN A 90 19.94 -3.17 15.07
CA ASN A 90 20.36 -2.87 13.71
C ASN A 90 19.25 -2.14 12.92
N TYR A 91 19.62 -1.55 11.79
CA TYR A 91 18.69 -0.83 10.93
C TYR A 91 17.71 -1.75 10.20
N ASP A 92 18.00 -3.04 10.03
CA ASP A 92 17.17 -3.99 9.26
C ASP A 92 15.76 -4.14 9.84
N GLY A 93 15.67 -4.22 11.16
CA GLY A 93 14.39 -4.29 11.85
C GLY A 93 13.53 -3.06 11.60
N TYR A 94 14.13 -1.88 11.66
CA TYR A 94 13.41 -0.62 11.36
C TYR A 94 12.98 -0.52 9.90
N PHE A 95 13.82 -0.98 8.97
CA PHE A 95 13.44 -1.05 7.56
C PHE A 95 12.25 -1.97 7.32
N THR A 96 12.24 -3.13 7.95
CA THR A 96 11.10 -4.06 7.85
C THR A 96 9.81 -3.40 8.33
N VAL A 97 9.85 -2.65 9.44
CA VAL A 97 8.68 -1.89 9.91
C VAL A 97 8.28 -0.82 8.91
N LEU A 98 9.23 -0.05 8.36
CA LEU A 98 9.00 0.97 7.34
C LEU A 98 8.30 0.38 6.10
N GLU A 99 8.80 -0.73 5.57
CA GLU A 99 8.23 -1.42 4.43
C GLU A 99 6.81 -1.93 4.72
N ILE A 100 6.58 -2.55 5.88
CA ILE A 100 5.24 -3.02 6.29
C ILE A 100 4.26 -1.86 6.41
N VAL A 101 4.67 -0.73 7.00
CA VAL A 101 3.84 0.48 7.12
C VAL A 101 3.50 1.02 5.73
N SER A 102 4.47 1.13 4.84
CA SER A 102 4.28 1.61 3.46
C SER A 102 3.31 0.72 2.68
N ILE A 103 3.50 -0.60 2.73
CA ILE A 103 2.62 -1.60 2.09
C ILE A 103 1.19 -1.49 2.64
N SER A 104 1.05 -1.34 3.97
CA SER A 104 -0.24 -1.22 4.62
C SER A 104 -0.98 0.05 4.17
N ILE A 105 -0.30 1.19 4.13
CA ILE A 105 -0.85 2.47 3.67
C ILE A 105 -1.27 2.38 2.21
N SER A 106 -0.42 1.80 1.34
CA SER A 106 -0.75 1.60 -0.07
C SER A 106 -1.99 0.72 -0.26
N THR A 107 -2.13 -0.33 0.53
CA THR A 107 -3.30 -1.21 0.48
C THR A 107 -4.56 -0.50 0.99
N LEU A 108 -4.46 0.28 2.08
CA LEU A 108 -5.56 1.09 2.63
C LEU A 108 -6.05 2.13 1.62
N SER A 109 -5.17 2.68 0.79
CA SER A 109 -5.55 3.61 -0.29
C SER A 109 -6.55 2.99 -1.26
N GLY A 110 -6.47 1.68 -1.51
CA GLY A 110 -7.45 0.94 -2.31
C GLY A 110 -8.85 0.93 -1.69
N ILE A 111 -8.97 0.89 -0.36
CA ILE A 111 -10.26 0.98 0.34
C ILE A 111 -10.88 2.37 0.12
N VAL A 112 -10.10 3.41 0.34
CA VAL A 112 -10.57 4.80 0.17
C VAL A 112 -11.00 5.03 -1.28
N LEU A 113 -10.19 4.60 -2.25
CA LEU A 113 -10.52 4.68 -3.67
C LEU A 113 -11.84 3.99 -4.00
N TYR A 114 -12.07 2.78 -3.48
CA TYR A 114 -13.34 2.08 -3.70
C TYR A 114 -14.54 2.89 -3.22
N PHE A 115 -14.47 3.46 -2.01
CA PHE A 115 -15.58 4.22 -1.47
C PHE A 115 -15.83 5.52 -2.22
N ILE A 116 -14.80 6.20 -2.71
CA ILE A 116 -14.92 7.38 -3.56
C ILE A 116 -15.53 6.99 -4.90
N ALA A 117 -14.96 6.02 -5.58
CA ALA A 117 -15.41 5.57 -6.89
C ALA A 117 -16.88 5.09 -6.84
N LYS A 118 -17.28 4.39 -5.78
CA LYS A 118 -18.67 3.95 -5.59
C LYS A 118 -19.69 5.09 -5.49
N LYS A 119 -19.26 6.30 -5.09
CA LYS A 119 -20.15 7.48 -5.08
C LYS A 119 -20.39 8.04 -6.48
N ILE A 120 -19.45 7.83 -7.41
CA ILE A 120 -19.44 8.44 -8.75
C ILE A 120 -19.92 7.45 -9.81
N ILE A 121 -19.54 6.18 -9.69
CA ILE A 121 -19.80 5.13 -10.67
C ILE A 121 -20.45 3.90 -10.02
N HIS A 122 -21.03 3.04 -10.86
CA HIS A 122 -21.66 1.81 -10.39
C HIS A 122 -20.64 0.90 -9.68
N LYS A 123 -21.07 0.24 -8.57
CA LYS A 123 -20.25 -0.60 -7.69
C LYS A 123 -19.33 -1.61 -8.40
N LYS A 124 -19.78 -2.18 -9.54
CA LYS A 124 -18.96 -3.12 -10.33
C LYS A 124 -17.74 -2.44 -10.94
N PHE A 125 -17.91 -1.23 -11.49
CA PHE A 125 -16.80 -0.44 -12.04
C PHE A 125 -15.89 0.13 -10.95
N ALA A 126 -16.45 0.46 -9.79
CA ALA A 126 -15.64 0.86 -8.63
C ALA A 126 -14.71 -0.26 -8.16
N LEU A 127 -15.18 -1.52 -8.12
CA LEU A 127 -14.35 -2.68 -7.83
C LEU A 127 -13.25 -2.88 -8.88
N LEU A 128 -13.59 -2.72 -10.15
CA LEU A 128 -12.63 -2.86 -11.25
C LEU A 128 -11.54 -1.78 -11.17
N ALA A 129 -11.94 -0.52 -10.95
CA ALA A 129 -11.00 0.58 -10.76
C ALA A 129 -10.06 0.35 -9.57
N THR A 130 -10.61 -0.16 -8.45
CA THR A 130 -9.81 -0.52 -7.28
C THR A 130 -8.85 -1.67 -7.58
N ALA A 131 -9.29 -2.68 -8.33
CA ALA A 131 -8.42 -3.79 -8.73
C ALA A 131 -7.25 -3.30 -9.59
N PHE A 132 -7.51 -2.47 -10.59
CA PHE A 132 -6.45 -1.86 -11.42
C PHE A 132 -5.48 -1.03 -10.58
N PHE A 133 -5.98 -0.23 -9.65
CA PHE A 133 -5.14 0.57 -8.75
C PHE A 133 -4.27 -0.30 -7.85
N VAL A 134 -4.87 -1.29 -7.19
CA VAL A 134 -4.16 -2.14 -6.22
C VAL A 134 -3.12 -3.04 -6.88
N LEU A 135 -3.36 -3.46 -8.13
CA LEU A 135 -2.48 -4.34 -8.91
C LEU A 135 -1.56 -3.58 -9.87
N GLU A 136 -1.60 -2.26 -9.87
CA GLU A 136 -0.75 -1.43 -10.74
C GLU A 136 0.72 -1.57 -10.32
N PRO A 137 1.64 -1.95 -11.27
CA PRO A 137 3.03 -2.25 -10.94
C PRO A 137 3.79 -1.11 -10.25
N ASN A 138 3.62 0.14 -10.72
CA ASN A 138 4.33 1.28 -10.13
C ASN A 138 3.84 1.58 -8.70
N ILE A 139 2.54 1.36 -8.41
CA ILE A 139 1.99 1.53 -7.05
C ILE A 139 2.51 0.43 -6.13
N ILE A 140 2.67 -0.79 -6.64
CA ILE A 140 3.30 -1.89 -5.92
C ILE A 140 4.75 -1.55 -5.62
N GLU A 141 5.52 -1.17 -6.63
CA GLU A 141 6.94 -0.84 -6.53
C GLU A 141 7.19 0.29 -5.52
N ASN A 142 6.48 1.40 -5.61
CA ASN A 142 6.59 2.51 -4.67
C ASN A 142 6.28 2.10 -3.22
N SER A 143 5.33 1.19 -3.01
CA SER A 143 5.02 0.70 -1.67
C SER A 143 6.10 -0.22 -1.09
N ILE A 144 6.80 -0.98 -1.94
CA ILE A 144 7.88 -1.88 -1.55
C ILE A 144 9.14 -1.09 -1.18
N PHE A 145 9.43 -0.01 -1.90
CA PHE A 145 10.61 0.82 -1.62
C PHE A 145 10.49 1.68 -0.36
N GLY A 146 9.34 1.70 0.31
CA GLY A 146 9.17 2.44 1.55
C GLY A 146 9.26 3.96 1.42
N VAL A 147 8.92 4.48 0.25
CA VAL A 147 8.95 5.91 -0.09
C VAL A 147 7.67 6.65 0.33
N THR A 148 7.62 7.95 0.11
CA THR A 148 6.53 8.83 0.58
C THR A 148 5.23 8.71 -0.23
N GLU A 149 5.29 8.21 -1.45
CA GLU A 149 4.20 8.17 -2.42
C GLU A 149 2.93 7.48 -1.90
N PRO A 150 3.00 6.32 -1.21
CA PRO A 150 1.79 5.69 -0.65
C PRO A 150 1.02 6.61 0.30
N LEU A 151 1.73 7.38 1.13
CA LEU A 151 1.09 8.32 2.06
C LEU A 151 0.47 9.50 1.31
N PHE A 152 1.16 10.07 0.32
CA PHE A 152 0.62 11.16 -0.50
C PHE A 152 -0.63 10.72 -1.28
N ILE A 153 -0.63 9.52 -1.83
CA ILE A 153 -1.80 8.96 -2.51
C ILE A 153 -2.96 8.81 -1.54
N LEU A 154 -2.74 8.26 -0.34
CA LEU A 154 -3.78 8.12 0.67
C LEU A 154 -4.38 9.46 1.08
N ILE A 155 -3.54 10.46 1.39
CA ILE A 155 -3.99 11.80 1.78
C ILE A 155 -4.73 12.47 0.63
N GLY A 156 -4.20 12.37 -0.60
CA GLY A 156 -4.86 12.88 -1.79
C GLY A 156 -6.25 12.29 -1.99
N LEU A 157 -6.40 10.98 -1.81
CA LEU A 157 -7.70 10.33 -1.87
C LEU A 157 -8.64 10.77 -0.74
N CYS A 158 -8.13 10.95 0.48
CA CYS A 158 -8.95 11.40 1.62
C CYS A 158 -9.41 12.87 1.51
N SER A 159 -8.84 13.65 0.60
CA SER A 159 -9.23 15.05 0.37
C SER A 159 -10.45 15.20 -0.56
N PHE A 160 -10.93 14.12 -1.16
CA PHE A 160 -12.14 14.06 -2.01
C PHE A 160 -13.38 13.62 -1.21
#